data_f1a2349b2409992ff42b90f2868877c7
#
_entry.id   f1a2349b2409992ff42b90f2868877c7
#
_cell.length_a   1.000
_cell.length_b   1.000
_cell.length_c   1.000
_cell.angle_alpha   90.00
_cell.angle_beta   90.00
_cell.angle_gamma   90.00
#
_symmetry.space_group_name_H-M   'P 1'
#
loop_
_entity.id
_entity.type
_entity.pdbx_description
1 polymer ?
#
loop_
_entity_poly.entity_id
_entity_poly.type
_entity_poly.pdbx_seq_one_letter_code
_entity_poly.pdbx_strand_id
1 'polypeptide(L)'
;MPRVRELEVFRLVLPYGRRSETLLVKLTDHGGMTGWGETTSPRPKTWTKLEETLAALLIGVDWEHPDAVQSGDPAVDMACWDLWTRMRGVPLAEAIGGTRTSLMATVRLTPDASVESLVARVNQQVCAGYGHVTLDVRPGWDVEPVRAVRQAYPALTLAVDCGNAYSDLGQLVALDSYGLEVIERPFAAGDTYAHASLQDQVAASVAVEVASTAELDDYLTLRAAKVLLLRPALFRSLSEARRAHDRAAAAGWDIQCAGGHGAGLARAATVAVASLPGCTLPCDVTQPPRQNQIVKPIVGANAGVIAVPLTQSGLGHDIDEVRLRRLAKESFHA
;
A
#
# COMPACT_ATOMS: atom_id res chain seq x y z
N MET A 1 -23.81 -0.97 17.86
CA MET A 1 -22.79 -2.03 17.73
C MET A 1 -23.04 -2.73 16.40
N PRO A 2 -22.04 -2.96 15.57
CA PRO A 2 -22.20 -3.79 14.38
C PRO A 2 -22.56 -5.22 14.77
N ARG A 3 -23.50 -5.79 14.02
CA ARG A 3 -23.82 -7.22 14.08
C ARG A 3 -24.02 -7.68 12.65
N VAL A 4 -23.07 -8.45 12.17
CA VAL A 4 -23.09 -8.89 10.77
C VAL A 4 -24.20 -9.92 10.58
N ARG A 5 -25.03 -9.69 9.55
CA ARG A 5 -26.06 -10.60 9.10
C ARG A 5 -25.60 -11.48 7.95
N GLU A 6 -24.72 -10.93 7.09
CA GLU A 6 -24.44 -11.48 5.78
C GLU A 6 -23.00 -11.17 5.36
N LEU A 7 -22.33 -12.17 4.81
CA LEU A 7 -20.98 -12.08 4.27
C LEU A 7 -21.02 -12.49 2.79
N GLU A 8 -20.58 -11.60 1.90
CA GLU A 8 -20.32 -11.93 0.50
C GLU A 8 -18.80 -11.82 0.23
N VAL A 9 -18.26 -12.79 -0.50
CA VAL A 9 -16.87 -12.76 -0.94
C VAL A 9 -16.79 -12.91 -2.45
N PHE A 10 -15.95 -12.10 -3.09
CA PHE A 10 -15.74 -12.09 -4.53
C PHE A 10 -14.27 -12.31 -4.85
N ARG A 11 -13.99 -13.22 -5.79
CA ARG A 11 -12.66 -13.47 -6.33
C ARG A 11 -12.53 -12.84 -7.70
N LEU A 12 -11.54 -11.96 -7.86
CA LEU A 12 -11.21 -11.31 -9.11
C LEU A 12 -9.81 -11.74 -9.57
N VAL A 13 -9.62 -11.79 -10.89
CA VAL A 13 -8.29 -11.93 -11.52
C VAL A 13 -8.08 -10.71 -12.40
N LEU A 14 -7.23 -9.81 -11.95
CA LEU A 14 -6.99 -8.53 -12.59
C LEU A 14 -5.74 -8.59 -13.48
N PRO A 15 -5.75 -7.96 -14.67
CA PRO A 15 -4.62 -7.97 -15.60
C PRO A 15 -3.55 -6.96 -15.21
N TYR A 16 -2.90 -7.15 -14.07
CA TYR A 16 -1.72 -6.41 -13.67
C TYR A 16 -0.48 -7.28 -13.95
N GLY A 17 0.29 -6.98 -14.99
CA GLY A 17 1.52 -7.67 -15.35
C GLY A 17 1.34 -9.18 -15.48
N ARG A 18 1.77 -9.94 -14.46
CA ARG A 18 1.28 -11.31 -14.22
C ARG A 18 -0.08 -11.20 -13.57
N ARG A 19 -1.06 -11.99 -14.00
CA ARG A 19 -2.43 -12.01 -13.47
C ARG A 19 -2.39 -12.02 -11.94
N SER A 20 -2.87 -10.94 -11.30
CA SER A 20 -2.96 -10.86 -9.86
C SER A 20 -4.37 -11.18 -9.40
N GLU A 21 -4.44 -12.10 -8.45
CA GLU A 21 -5.68 -12.44 -7.77
C GLU A 21 -5.95 -11.43 -6.67
N THR A 22 -7.20 -11.03 -6.51
CA THR A 22 -7.67 -10.20 -5.41
C THR A 22 -9.00 -10.73 -4.88
N LEU A 23 -9.17 -10.69 -3.57
CA LEU A 23 -10.43 -11.05 -2.92
C LEU A 23 -11.05 -9.81 -2.31
N LEU A 24 -12.36 -9.65 -2.49
CA LEU A 24 -13.16 -8.62 -1.88
C LEU A 24 -14.13 -9.25 -0.91
N VAL A 25 -14.29 -8.60 0.23
CA VAL A 25 -15.22 -8.97 1.29
C VAL A 25 -16.25 -7.87 1.44
N LYS A 26 -17.53 -8.23 1.45
CA LYS A 26 -18.64 -7.37 1.80
C LYS A 26 -19.33 -7.91 3.05
N LEU A 27 -19.42 -7.10 4.07
CA LEU A 27 -20.20 -7.37 5.27
C LEU A 27 -21.49 -6.55 5.20
N THR A 28 -22.62 -7.17 5.53
CA THR A 28 -23.89 -6.46 5.69
C THR A 28 -24.38 -6.65 7.12
N ASP A 29 -24.69 -5.56 7.82
CA ASP A 29 -25.26 -5.64 9.16
C ASP A 29 -26.78 -5.85 9.14
N HIS A 30 -27.37 -6.06 10.33
CA HIS A 30 -28.82 -6.22 10.47
C HIS A 30 -29.63 -4.97 10.05
N GLY A 31 -29.02 -3.79 10.05
CA GLY A 31 -29.63 -2.54 9.58
C GLY A 31 -29.50 -2.34 8.08
N GLY A 32 -28.81 -3.22 7.36
CA GLY A 32 -28.58 -3.12 5.92
C GLY A 32 -27.40 -2.24 5.53
N MET A 33 -26.62 -1.75 6.50
CA MET A 33 -25.39 -1.02 6.20
C MET A 33 -24.30 -1.99 5.78
N THR A 34 -23.44 -1.57 4.83
CA THR A 34 -22.40 -2.43 4.27
C THR A 34 -21.01 -1.88 4.58
N GLY A 35 -20.06 -2.79 4.82
CA GLY A 35 -18.64 -2.52 4.91
C GLY A 35 -17.87 -3.37 3.92
N TRP A 36 -16.81 -2.81 3.34
CA TRP A 36 -16.06 -3.42 2.27
C TRP A 36 -14.57 -3.51 2.59
N GLY A 37 -13.96 -4.60 2.15
CA GLY A 37 -12.52 -4.79 2.27
C GLY A 37 -11.92 -5.55 1.10
N GLU A 38 -10.61 -5.45 0.95
CA GLU A 38 -9.88 -6.03 -0.16
C GLU A 38 -8.53 -6.58 0.33
N THR A 39 -8.18 -7.80 -0.10
CA THR A 39 -6.82 -8.31 -0.03
C THR A 39 -6.27 -8.55 -1.43
N THR A 40 -5.12 -7.98 -1.71
CA THR A 40 -4.39 -8.15 -2.97
C THR A 40 -3.34 -9.24 -2.80
N SER A 41 -3.26 -10.19 -3.75
CA SER A 41 -2.36 -11.36 -3.66
C SER A 41 -2.67 -12.24 -2.43
N PRO A 42 -3.88 -12.79 -2.33
CA PRO A 42 -4.29 -13.60 -1.20
C PRO A 42 -3.37 -14.82 -1.04
N ARG A 43 -3.13 -15.22 0.22
CA ARG A 43 -2.35 -16.43 0.51
C ARG A 43 -3.09 -17.69 0.03
N PRO A 44 -2.39 -18.77 -0.28
CA PRO A 44 -3.03 -20.05 -0.52
C PRO A 44 -4.01 -20.39 0.63
N LYS A 45 -5.19 -20.89 0.31
CA LYS A 45 -6.27 -21.22 1.26
C LYS A 45 -7.01 -20.02 1.88
N THR A 46 -6.71 -18.77 1.51
CA THR A 46 -7.49 -17.62 2.01
C THR A 46 -8.97 -17.77 1.67
N TRP A 47 -9.29 -18.19 0.44
CA TRP A 47 -10.67 -18.43 0.01
C TRP A 47 -11.39 -19.45 0.91
N THR A 48 -10.80 -20.64 1.08
CA THR A 48 -11.36 -21.71 1.92
C THR A 48 -11.53 -21.27 3.38
N LYS A 49 -10.56 -20.52 3.91
CA LYS A 49 -10.65 -19.98 5.26
C LYS A 49 -11.80 -19.00 5.40
N LEU A 50 -12.03 -18.12 4.42
CA LEU A 50 -13.16 -17.19 4.41
C LEU A 50 -14.49 -17.95 4.40
N GLU A 51 -14.60 -18.97 3.56
CA GLU A 51 -15.81 -19.78 3.41
C GLU A 51 -16.12 -20.64 4.64
N GLU A 52 -15.13 -21.37 5.16
CA GLU A 52 -15.36 -22.40 6.19
C GLU A 52 -15.28 -21.88 7.63
N THR A 53 -14.54 -20.79 7.88
CA THR A 53 -14.19 -20.37 9.24
C THR A 53 -14.69 -18.98 9.58
N LEU A 54 -14.45 -17.99 8.70
CA LEU A 54 -14.67 -16.58 9.05
C LEU A 54 -16.15 -16.19 9.01
N ALA A 55 -16.96 -16.85 8.20
CA ALA A 55 -18.42 -16.64 8.23
C ALA A 55 -18.99 -16.94 9.62
N ALA A 56 -18.63 -18.08 10.18
CA ALA A 56 -19.08 -18.48 11.53
C ALA A 56 -18.55 -17.57 12.66
N LEU A 57 -17.38 -16.93 12.44
CA LEU A 57 -16.78 -16.00 13.40
C LEU A 57 -17.48 -14.63 13.41
N LEU A 58 -18.08 -14.22 12.29
CA LEU A 58 -18.59 -12.88 12.07
C LEU A 58 -20.11 -12.79 12.16
N ILE A 59 -20.82 -13.78 11.60
CA ILE A 59 -22.27 -13.73 11.48
C ILE A 59 -22.93 -13.89 12.85
N GLY A 60 -23.81 -12.95 13.19
CA GLY A 60 -24.55 -12.94 14.46
C GLY A 60 -23.74 -12.52 15.68
N VAL A 61 -22.46 -12.19 15.53
CA VAL A 61 -21.59 -11.74 16.63
C VAL A 61 -21.61 -10.23 16.72
N ASP A 62 -21.82 -9.71 17.94
CA ASP A 62 -21.75 -8.27 18.23
C ASP A 62 -20.29 -7.89 18.57
N TRP A 63 -19.84 -6.76 18.09
CA TRP A 63 -18.52 -6.21 18.43
C TRP A 63 -18.55 -4.68 18.52
N GLU A 64 -17.80 -4.12 19.45
CA GLU A 64 -17.78 -2.67 19.71
C GLU A 64 -16.79 -1.92 18.83
N HIS A 65 -15.68 -2.56 18.52
CA HIS A 65 -14.58 -2.00 17.76
C HIS A 65 -13.98 -3.05 16.82
N PRO A 66 -13.50 -2.70 15.61
CA PRO A 66 -12.90 -3.66 14.68
C PRO A 66 -11.79 -4.51 15.27
N ASP A 67 -11.00 -3.99 16.19
CA ASP A 67 -9.92 -4.74 16.89
C ASP A 67 -10.41 -5.94 17.70
N ALA A 68 -11.69 -5.99 18.05
CA ALA A 68 -12.28 -7.15 18.70
C ALA A 68 -12.46 -8.34 17.73
N VAL A 69 -12.47 -8.05 16.43
CA VAL A 69 -12.63 -9.05 15.36
C VAL A 69 -11.24 -9.55 14.94
N GLN A 70 -10.78 -10.62 15.58
CA GLN A 70 -9.46 -11.18 15.31
C GLN A 70 -9.50 -12.16 14.11
N SER A 71 -9.91 -11.68 12.94
CA SER A 71 -10.02 -12.51 11.74
C SER A 71 -8.65 -13.01 11.23
N GLY A 72 -7.60 -12.21 11.44
CA GLY A 72 -6.27 -12.43 10.88
C GLY A 72 -6.25 -12.37 9.34
N ASP A 73 -7.28 -11.78 8.74
CA ASP A 73 -7.40 -11.55 7.29
C ASP A 73 -7.59 -10.04 7.02
N PRO A 74 -6.73 -9.42 6.21
CA PRO A 74 -6.76 -7.97 5.99
C PRO A 74 -8.02 -7.48 5.27
N ALA A 75 -8.66 -8.30 4.43
CA ALA A 75 -9.91 -7.88 3.77
C ALA A 75 -11.07 -7.86 4.75
N VAL A 76 -11.16 -8.85 5.64
CA VAL A 76 -12.18 -8.88 6.70
C VAL A 76 -11.98 -7.73 7.67
N ASP A 77 -10.75 -7.52 8.14
CA ASP A 77 -10.43 -6.40 9.03
C ASP A 77 -10.83 -5.05 8.40
N MET A 78 -10.45 -4.82 7.14
CA MET A 78 -10.81 -3.61 6.40
C MET A 78 -12.33 -3.45 6.27
N ALA A 79 -13.06 -4.53 5.99
CA ALA A 79 -14.52 -4.51 5.89
C ALA A 79 -15.17 -4.18 7.25
N CYS A 80 -14.61 -4.68 8.35
CA CYS A 80 -15.06 -4.32 9.70
C CYS A 80 -14.82 -2.84 10.00
N TRP A 81 -13.65 -2.30 9.63
CA TRP A 81 -13.34 -0.89 9.78
C TRP A 81 -14.25 -0.01 8.93
N ASP A 82 -14.50 -0.38 7.66
CA ASP A 82 -15.40 0.37 6.78
C ASP A 82 -16.84 0.37 7.31
N LEU A 83 -17.36 -0.79 7.74
CA LEU A 83 -18.68 -0.91 8.35
C LEU A 83 -18.81 -0.05 9.62
N TRP A 84 -17.86 -0.19 10.53
CA TRP A 84 -17.87 0.51 11.81
C TRP A 84 -17.81 2.04 11.66
N THR A 85 -16.97 2.51 10.77
CA THR A 85 -16.82 3.95 10.51
C THR A 85 -18.02 4.53 9.76
N ARG A 86 -18.64 3.76 8.85
CA ARG A 86 -19.92 4.13 8.21
C ARG A 86 -21.03 4.25 9.23
N MET A 87 -21.16 3.29 10.14
CA MET A 87 -22.17 3.35 11.21
C MET A 87 -21.99 4.53 12.15
N ARG A 88 -20.78 5.02 12.33
CA ARG A 88 -20.46 6.21 13.13
C ARG A 88 -20.53 7.53 12.36
N GLY A 89 -20.69 7.46 11.04
CA GLY A 89 -20.72 8.64 10.17
C GLY A 89 -19.35 9.34 10.05
N VAL A 90 -18.24 8.64 10.30
CA VAL A 90 -16.88 9.21 10.27
C VAL A 90 -16.04 8.62 9.14
N PRO A 91 -15.15 9.38 8.48
CA PRO A 91 -14.20 8.86 7.53
C PRO A 91 -13.18 7.92 8.20
N LEU A 92 -12.74 6.87 7.50
CA LEU A 92 -11.71 5.97 8.02
C LEU A 92 -10.42 6.71 8.38
N ALA A 93 -10.00 7.67 7.56
CA ALA A 93 -8.81 8.46 7.81
C ALA A 93 -8.85 9.16 9.19
N GLU A 94 -9.98 9.77 9.55
CA GLU A 94 -10.17 10.40 10.86
C GLU A 94 -10.21 9.36 11.99
N ALA A 95 -10.92 8.27 11.78
CA ALA A 95 -11.08 7.22 12.78
C ALA A 95 -9.74 6.59 13.20
N ILE A 96 -8.79 6.48 12.28
CA ILE A 96 -7.44 5.97 12.58
C ILE A 96 -6.45 7.06 13.02
N GLY A 97 -6.87 8.32 13.10
CA GLY A 97 -6.04 9.44 13.55
C GLY A 97 -5.28 10.18 12.46
N GLY A 98 -5.73 10.08 11.22
CA GLY A 98 -5.21 10.89 10.10
C GLY A 98 -5.52 12.36 10.27
N THR A 99 -4.59 13.23 9.86
CA THR A 99 -4.69 14.68 10.01
C THR A 99 -4.52 15.43 8.69
N ARG A 100 -4.10 14.76 7.63
CA ARG A 100 -3.84 15.38 6.33
C ARG A 100 -5.07 15.31 5.43
N THR A 101 -5.30 16.36 4.67
CA THR A 101 -6.40 16.47 3.70
C THR A 101 -5.96 16.12 2.29
N SER A 102 -4.65 16.17 2.04
CA SER A 102 -4.03 15.80 0.76
C SER A 102 -2.64 15.23 1.00
N LEU A 103 -2.17 14.43 0.06
CA LEU A 103 -0.88 13.75 0.08
C LEU A 103 -0.13 14.04 -1.21
N MET A 104 1.18 14.14 -1.14
CA MET A 104 2.01 14.09 -2.34
C MET A 104 2.09 12.65 -2.85
N ALA A 105 2.12 12.48 -4.15
CA ALA A 105 2.29 11.18 -4.80
C ALA A 105 3.70 11.02 -5.36
N THR A 106 4.26 9.84 -5.26
CA THR A 106 5.36 9.38 -6.12
C THR A 106 4.81 8.55 -7.26
N VAL A 107 5.54 8.50 -8.37
CA VAL A 107 5.27 7.57 -9.46
C VAL A 107 6.38 6.56 -9.59
N ARG A 108 6.00 5.28 -9.64
CA ARG A 108 6.93 4.17 -9.86
C ARG A 108 7.02 3.83 -11.34
N LEU A 109 8.24 3.75 -11.86
CA LEU A 109 8.52 3.39 -13.25
C LEU A 109 9.35 2.12 -13.32
N THR A 110 8.75 1.09 -13.91
CA THR A 110 9.41 -0.20 -14.18
C THR A 110 10.44 -0.06 -15.30
N PRO A 111 11.43 -0.98 -15.41
CA PRO A 111 12.34 -1.03 -16.55
C PRO A 111 11.63 -0.95 -17.90
N ASP A 112 12.26 -0.34 -18.86
CA ASP A 112 11.72 -0.15 -20.21
C ASP A 112 12.59 -0.86 -21.27
N ALA A 113 12.20 -0.77 -22.53
CA ALA A 113 12.94 -1.34 -23.65
C ALA A 113 14.31 -0.68 -23.86
N SER A 114 14.44 0.60 -23.51
CA SER A 114 15.69 1.35 -23.56
C SER A 114 15.71 2.45 -22.48
N VAL A 115 16.90 2.99 -22.22
CA VAL A 115 17.10 4.12 -21.30
C VAL A 115 16.40 5.38 -21.81
N GLU A 116 16.43 5.62 -23.12
CA GLU A 116 15.75 6.75 -23.76
C GLU A 116 14.24 6.68 -23.58
N SER A 117 13.66 5.48 -23.72
CA SER A 117 12.22 5.25 -23.46
C SER A 117 11.87 5.53 -21.99
N LEU A 118 12.72 5.11 -21.06
CA LEU A 118 12.53 5.40 -19.64
C LEU A 118 12.57 6.90 -19.37
N VAL A 119 13.57 7.63 -19.91
CA VAL A 119 13.67 9.10 -19.78
C VAL A 119 12.45 9.80 -20.37
N ALA A 120 11.95 9.33 -21.51
CA ALA A 120 10.71 9.85 -22.10
C ALA A 120 9.48 9.62 -21.19
N ARG A 121 9.38 8.46 -20.53
CA ARG A 121 8.32 8.19 -19.54
C ARG A 121 8.47 9.08 -18.31
N VAL A 122 9.69 9.30 -17.82
CA VAL A 122 9.92 10.26 -16.73
C VAL A 122 9.43 11.64 -17.14
N ASN A 123 9.76 12.10 -18.37
CA ASN A 123 9.27 13.38 -18.88
C ASN A 123 7.74 13.48 -18.85
N GLN A 124 7.04 12.43 -19.27
CA GLN A 124 5.57 12.39 -19.21
C GLN A 124 5.05 12.59 -17.80
N GLN A 125 5.69 11.96 -16.79
CA GLN A 125 5.28 12.07 -15.38
C GLN A 125 5.60 13.46 -14.80
N VAL A 126 6.76 14.01 -15.11
CA VAL A 126 7.12 15.38 -14.71
C VAL A 126 6.13 16.39 -15.30
N CYS A 127 5.80 16.27 -16.59
CA CYS A 127 4.77 17.10 -17.25
C CYS A 127 3.37 16.88 -16.65
N ALA A 128 3.08 15.70 -16.11
CA ALA A 128 1.83 15.38 -15.38
C ALA A 128 1.82 15.89 -13.92
N GLY A 129 2.87 16.59 -13.46
CA GLY A 129 2.94 17.22 -12.16
C GLY A 129 3.60 16.40 -11.05
N TYR A 130 4.23 15.26 -11.37
CA TYR A 130 4.96 14.48 -10.35
C TYR A 130 6.35 15.08 -10.11
N GLY A 131 6.65 15.45 -8.87
CA GLY A 131 7.96 15.89 -8.41
C GLY A 131 8.84 14.77 -7.82
N HIS A 132 8.27 13.59 -7.62
CA HIS A 132 8.94 12.42 -7.04
C HIS A 132 8.76 11.22 -7.95
N VAL A 133 9.87 10.55 -8.26
CA VAL A 133 9.89 9.38 -9.13
C VAL A 133 10.70 8.27 -8.48
N THR A 134 10.14 7.07 -8.42
CA THR A 134 10.84 5.85 -8.04
C THR A 134 11.11 5.01 -9.28
N LEU A 135 12.37 4.67 -9.54
CA LEU A 135 12.77 3.78 -10.62
C LEU A 135 12.94 2.36 -10.09
N ASP A 136 12.27 1.38 -10.70
CA ASP A 136 12.58 -0.02 -10.44
C ASP A 136 13.95 -0.35 -11.07
N VAL A 137 14.89 -0.79 -10.23
CA VAL A 137 16.25 -1.14 -10.64
C VAL A 137 16.56 -2.60 -10.29
N ARG A 138 17.53 -3.14 -11.01
CA ARG A 138 18.08 -4.48 -10.76
C ARG A 138 19.51 -4.54 -11.27
N PRO A 139 20.34 -5.48 -10.80
CA PRO A 139 21.69 -5.66 -11.34
C PRO A 139 21.70 -5.71 -12.86
N GLY A 140 22.50 -4.82 -13.49
CA GLY A 140 22.57 -4.66 -14.94
C GLY A 140 21.51 -3.74 -15.58
N TRP A 141 20.53 -3.26 -14.82
CA TRP A 141 19.63 -2.18 -15.21
C TRP A 141 19.45 -1.22 -14.03
N ASP A 142 20.51 -0.48 -13.71
CA ASP A 142 20.62 0.36 -12.52
C ASP A 142 21.39 1.66 -12.78
N VAL A 143 22.71 1.59 -12.89
CA VAL A 143 23.58 2.77 -13.00
C VAL A 143 23.24 3.62 -14.21
N GLU A 144 23.09 3.03 -15.40
CA GLU A 144 22.87 3.76 -16.64
C GLU A 144 21.49 4.46 -16.68
N PRO A 145 20.36 3.77 -16.35
CA PRO A 145 19.06 4.42 -16.23
C PRO A 145 19.04 5.56 -15.20
N VAL A 146 19.59 5.33 -14.01
CA VAL A 146 19.61 6.34 -12.93
C VAL A 146 20.42 7.57 -13.36
N ARG A 147 21.62 7.34 -13.94
CA ARG A 147 22.45 8.42 -14.45
C ARG A 147 21.74 9.23 -15.51
N ALA A 148 21.11 8.58 -16.50
CA ALA A 148 20.42 9.26 -17.60
C ALA A 148 19.25 10.12 -17.10
N VAL A 149 18.45 9.59 -16.18
CA VAL A 149 17.35 10.36 -15.56
C VAL A 149 17.90 11.53 -14.76
N ARG A 150 18.94 11.35 -13.95
CA ARG A 150 19.55 12.44 -13.16
C ARG A 150 20.15 13.53 -14.04
N GLN A 151 20.78 13.15 -15.17
CA GLN A 151 21.32 14.12 -16.14
C GLN A 151 20.20 14.93 -16.81
N ALA A 152 19.10 14.27 -17.18
CA ALA A 152 17.95 14.95 -17.79
C ALA A 152 17.17 15.83 -16.80
N TYR A 153 17.12 15.42 -15.52
CA TYR A 153 16.35 16.07 -14.45
C TYR A 153 17.19 16.26 -13.17
N PRO A 154 18.12 17.23 -13.12
CA PRO A 154 19.04 17.40 -12.00
C PRO A 154 18.35 17.67 -10.63
N ALA A 155 17.20 18.33 -10.65
CA ALA A 155 16.44 18.71 -9.44
C ALA A 155 15.29 17.75 -9.08
N LEU A 156 15.06 16.69 -9.88
CA LEU A 156 14.00 15.73 -9.60
C LEU A 156 14.32 14.92 -8.33
N THR A 157 13.36 14.80 -7.44
CA THR A 157 13.49 13.88 -6.32
C THR A 157 13.38 12.44 -6.83
N LEU A 158 14.47 11.70 -6.68
CA LEU A 158 14.64 10.38 -7.28
C LEU A 158 14.90 9.33 -6.20
N ALA A 159 14.09 8.29 -6.21
CA ALA A 159 14.28 7.08 -5.45
C ALA A 159 14.48 5.88 -6.37
N VAL A 160 15.05 4.80 -5.85
CA VAL A 160 15.15 3.52 -6.56
C VAL A 160 14.52 2.41 -5.74
N ASP A 161 13.80 1.50 -6.41
CA ASP A 161 13.32 0.25 -5.82
C ASP A 161 14.12 -0.92 -6.37
N CYS A 162 14.84 -1.57 -5.47
CA CYS A 162 15.74 -2.67 -5.78
C CYS A 162 15.04 -4.03 -5.81
N GLY A 163 13.79 -4.13 -5.33
CA GLY A 163 12.99 -5.36 -5.37
C GLY A 163 13.63 -6.55 -4.65
N ASN A 164 14.47 -6.30 -3.64
CA ASN A 164 15.25 -7.31 -2.90
C ASN A 164 16.25 -8.11 -3.79
N ALA A 165 16.72 -7.52 -4.89
CA ALA A 165 17.47 -8.23 -5.92
C ALA A 165 19.00 -8.13 -5.78
N TYR A 166 19.52 -7.32 -4.86
CA TYR A 166 20.94 -7.11 -4.70
C TYR A 166 21.56 -8.03 -3.63
N SER A 167 22.82 -8.38 -3.84
CA SER A 167 23.67 -9.08 -2.89
C SER A 167 25.03 -8.40 -2.71
N ASP A 168 25.33 -7.43 -3.57
CA ASP A 168 26.57 -6.64 -3.53
C ASP A 168 26.27 -5.21 -3.08
N LEU A 169 26.74 -4.85 -1.92
CA LEU A 169 26.60 -3.53 -1.33
C LEU A 169 27.32 -2.44 -2.15
N GLY A 170 28.46 -2.77 -2.76
CA GLY A 170 29.24 -1.82 -3.56
C GLY A 170 28.46 -1.27 -4.76
N GLN A 171 27.59 -2.07 -5.36
CA GLN A 171 26.73 -1.60 -6.46
C GLN A 171 25.75 -0.50 -5.99
N LEU A 172 25.19 -0.65 -4.80
CA LEU A 172 24.22 0.32 -4.23
C LEU A 172 24.91 1.59 -3.75
N VAL A 173 26.11 1.48 -3.18
CA VAL A 173 26.95 2.64 -2.84
C VAL A 173 27.31 3.44 -4.10
N ALA A 174 27.59 2.77 -5.22
CA ALA A 174 27.82 3.46 -6.50
C ALA A 174 26.56 4.21 -7.00
N LEU A 175 25.35 3.65 -6.80
CA LEU A 175 24.10 4.30 -7.16
C LEU A 175 23.81 5.57 -6.32
N ASP A 176 24.19 5.58 -5.04
CA ASP A 176 23.98 6.72 -4.14
C ASP A 176 24.69 8.00 -4.64
N SER A 177 25.78 7.85 -5.42
CA SER A 177 26.50 8.98 -6.02
C SER A 177 25.63 9.85 -6.96
N TYR A 178 24.48 9.36 -7.39
CA TYR A 178 23.51 10.11 -8.20
C TYR A 178 22.52 10.93 -7.37
N GLY A 179 22.71 11.05 -6.05
CA GLY A 179 21.87 11.87 -5.18
C GLY A 179 20.46 11.33 -5.03
N LEU A 180 20.35 10.06 -4.70
CA LEU A 180 19.09 9.41 -4.41
C LEU A 180 18.53 9.88 -3.06
N GLU A 181 17.20 10.03 -2.97
CA GLU A 181 16.53 10.30 -1.71
C GLU A 181 16.35 9.01 -0.91
N VAL A 182 15.91 7.94 -1.59
CA VAL A 182 15.59 6.66 -0.97
C VAL A 182 16.08 5.51 -1.83
N ILE A 183 16.66 4.48 -1.17
CA ILE A 183 16.95 3.16 -1.75
C ILE A 183 15.98 2.17 -1.11
N GLU A 184 14.95 1.78 -1.87
CA GLU A 184 13.91 0.89 -1.39
C GLU A 184 14.30 -0.59 -1.57
N ARG A 185 14.11 -1.40 -0.54
CA ARG A 185 14.22 -2.86 -0.57
C ARG A 185 15.51 -3.37 -1.23
N PRO A 186 16.70 -2.95 -0.76
CA PRO A 186 17.96 -3.29 -1.42
C PRO A 186 18.25 -4.78 -1.41
N PHE A 187 18.14 -5.44 -0.26
CA PHE A 187 18.52 -6.83 -0.04
C PHE A 187 17.32 -7.72 0.30
N ALA A 188 17.55 -9.01 0.45
CA ALA A 188 16.55 -9.97 0.91
C ALA A 188 15.88 -9.50 2.21
N ALA A 189 14.56 -9.68 2.30
CA ALA A 189 13.83 -9.35 3.52
C ALA A 189 14.40 -10.14 4.72
N GLY A 190 14.55 -9.46 5.85
CA GLY A 190 15.14 -10.04 7.07
C GLY A 190 16.68 -10.00 7.13
N ASP A 191 17.38 -9.62 6.07
CA ASP A 191 18.84 -9.40 6.15
C ASP A 191 19.15 -8.03 6.76
N THR A 192 18.87 -7.90 8.04
CA THR A 192 19.02 -6.64 8.79
C THR A 192 20.47 -6.15 8.84
N TYR A 193 21.45 -7.07 8.84
CA TYR A 193 22.86 -6.70 8.86
C TYR A 193 23.33 -6.07 7.54
N ALA A 194 22.91 -6.63 6.39
CA ALA A 194 23.25 -6.04 5.10
C ALA A 194 22.60 -4.64 4.95
N HIS A 195 21.33 -4.49 5.40
CA HIS A 195 20.65 -3.20 5.38
C HIS A 195 21.35 -2.17 6.28
N ALA A 196 21.74 -2.54 7.51
CA ALA A 196 22.50 -1.67 8.41
C ALA A 196 23.83 -1.24 7.80
N SER A 197 24.57 -2.20 7.25
CA SER A 197 25.86 -1.93 6.60
C SER A 197 25.74 -0.99 5.40
N LEU A 198 24.63 -1.07 4.65
CA LEU A 198 24.36 -0.13 3.55
C LEU A 198 24.02 1.26 4.11
N GLN A 199 23.12 1.35 5.10
CA GLN A 199 22.69 2.63 5.67
C GLN A 199 23.87 3.43 6.24
N ASP A 200 24.88 2.76 6.77
CA ASP A 200 26.10 3.40 7.28
C ASP A 200 27.02 3.97 6.17
N GLN A 201 26.85 3.54 4.91
CA GLN A 201 27.74 3.89 3.80
C GLN A 201 27.10 4.79 2.75
N VAL A 202 25.76 5.01 2.80
CA VAL A 202 25.05 5.82 1.83
C VAL A 202 24.42 7.05 2.46
N ALA A 203 24.33 8.13 1.70
CA ALA A 203 23.61 9.33 2.10
C ALA A 203 22.08 9.16 1.98
N ALA A 204 21.63 8.41 0.96
CA ALA A 204 20.23 8.08 0.78
C ALA A 204 19.67 7.32 1.99
N SER A 205 18.38 7.48 2.24
CA SER A 205 17.69 6.70 3.26
C SER A 205 17.39 5.29 2.73
N VAL A 206 17.86 4.26 3.43
CA VAL A 206 17.47 2.89 3.14
C VAL A 206 16.04 2.67 3.61
N ALA A 207 15.20 2.09 2.75
CA ALA A 207 13.81 1.80 3.04
C ALA A 207 13.54 0.29 3.06
N VAL A 208 12.81 -0.15 4.09
CA VAL A 208 12.45 -1.56 4.29
C VAL A 208 10.94 -1.74 4.32
N GLU A 209 10.48 -2.85 3.77
CA GLU A 209 9.10 -3.30 3.80
C GLU A 209 8.98 -4.45 4.81
N VAL A 210 7.98 -4.38 5.69
CA VAL A 210 7.71 -5.40 6.70
C VAL A 210 6.24 -5.78 6.70
N ALA A 211 5.94 -6.98 7.18
CA ALA A 211 4.57 -7.50 7.30
C ALA A 211 4.09 -7.62 8.76
N SER A 212 4.93 -7.25 9.72
CA SER A 212 4.59 -7.27 11.15
C SER A 212 5.41 -6.26 11.94
N THR A 213 4.92 -5.91 13.12
CA THR A 213 5.67 -5.06 14.06
C THR A 213 6.92 -5.76 14.61
N ALA A 214 6.93 -7.09 14.70
CA ALA A 214 8.09 -7.85 15.15
C ALA A 214 9.24 -7.75 14.13
N GLU A 215 8.96 -7.91 12.83
CA GLU A 215 9.97 -7.68 11.78
C GLU A 215 10.51 -6.24 11.82
N LEU A 216 9.65 -5.24 12.06
CA LEU A 216 10.10 -3.86 12.20
C LEU A 216 11.06 -3.68 13.36
N ASP A 217 10.79 -4.32 14.51
CA ASP A 217 11.63 -4.22 15.71
C ASP A 217 13.07 -4.73 15.45
N ASP A 218 13.24 -5.76 14.60
CA ASP A 218 14.55 -6.27 14.21
C ASP A 218 15.37 -5.20 13.45
N TYR A 219 14.73 -4.50 12.50
CA TYR A 219 15.37 -3.41 11.76
C TYR A 219 15.66 -2.18 12.65
N LEU A 220 14.72 -1.83 13.54
CA LEU A 220 14.89 -0.71 14.47
C LEU A 220 16.05 -0.95 15.44
N THR A 221 16.20 -2.18 15.95
CA THR A 221 17.25 -2.56 16.89
C THR A 221 18.64 -2.35 16.30
N LEU A 222 18.83 -2.65 15.04
CA LEU A 222 20.11 -2.50 14.34
C LEU A 222 20.27 -1.17 13.62
N ARG A 223 19.26 -0.29 13.69
CA ARG A 223 19.21 0.97 12.90
C ARG A 223 19.46 0.71 11.40
N ALA A 224 18.90 -0.39 10.93
CA ALA A 224 19.19 -0.94 9.61
C ALA A 224 18.52 -0.17 8.45
N ALA A 225 17.72 0.84 8.74
CA ALA A 225 17.07 1.69 7.76
C ALA A 225 16.68 3.03 8.38
N LYS A 226 16.17 3.95 7.57
CA LYS A 226 15.59 5.23 8.01
C LYS A 226 14.17 5.44 7.49
N VAL A 227 13.68 4.56 6.63
CA VAL A 227 12.35 4.64 6.03
C VAL A 227 11.60 3.32 6.20
N LEU A 228 10.35 3.42 6.66
CA LEU A 228 9.40 2.32 6.61
C LEU A 228 8.54 2.43 5.36
N LEU A 229 8.60 1.43 4.48
CA LEU A 229 7.62 1.24 3.39
C LEU A 229 6.39 0.56 3.97
N LEU A 230 5.38 1.34 4.33
CA LEU A 230 4.18 0.85 4.97
C LEU A 230 3.13 0.48 3.93
N ARG A 231 2.87 -0.82 3.81
CA ARG A 231 1.76 -1.36 2.99
C ARG A 231 0.70 -1.97 3.90
N PRO A 232 -0.41 -1.28 4.17
CA PRO A 232 -1.41 -1.77 5.11
C PRO A 232 -1.93 -3.18 4.78
N ALA A 233 -2.01 -3.54 3.50
CA ALA A 233 -2.46 -4.86 3.05
C ALA A 233 -1.51 -6.03 3.39
N LEU A 234 -0.27 -5.77 3.84
CA LEU A 234 0.66 -6.82 4.30
C LEU A 234 0.42 -7.20 5.75
N PHE A 235 -0.15 -6.31 6.54
CA PHE A 235 -0.47 -6.53 7.95
C PHE A 235 -1.79 -7.30 8.10
N ARG A 236 -1.97 -7.96 9.22
CA ARG A 236 -3.20 -8.70 9.52
C ARG A 236 -4.39 -7.80 9.78
N SER A 237 -4.11 -6.55 10.20
CA SER A 237 -5.13 -5.54 10.49
C SER A 237 -4.60 -4.12 10.28
N LEU A 238 -5.52 -3.16 10.08
CA LEU A 238 -5.19 -1.73 10.00
C LEU A 238 -4.58 -1.22 11.31
N SER A 239 -5.03 -1.75 12.45
CA SER A 239 -4.46 -1.41 13.76
C SER A 239 -3.02 -1.91 13.92
N GLU A 240 -2.67 -3.06 13.35
CA GLU A 240 -1.28 -3.52 13.33
C GLU A 240 -0.41 -2.64 12.43
N ALA A 241 -0.89 -2.29 11.24
CA ALA A 241 -0.22 -1.34 10.36
C ALA A 241 -0.01 0.02 11.04
N ARG A 242 -1.01 0.52 11.78
CA ARG A 242 -0.89 1.75 12.57
C ARG A 242 0.16 1.60 13.67
N ARG A 243 0.19 0.49 14.40
CA ARG A 243 1.24 0.26 15.43
C ARG A 243 2.64 0.25 14.81
N ALA A 244 2.82 -0.30 13.61
CA ALA A 244 4.08 -0.24 12.90
C ALA A 244 4.45 1.22 12.54
N HIS A 245 3.48 2.01 12.03
CA HIS A 245 3.64 3.44 11.81
C HIS A 245 4.10 4.16 13.09
N ASP A 246 3.37 3.99 14.20
CA ASP A 246 3.65 4.70 15.45
C ASP A 246 5.05 4.35 15.99
N ARG A 247 5.49 3.10 15.86
CA ARG A 247 6.84 2.65 16.25
C ARG A 247 7.93 3.26 15.39
N ALA A 248 7.77 3.24 14.06
CA ALA A 248 8.74 3.84 13.14
C ALA A 248 8.85 5.35 13.37
N ALA A 249 7.71 6.05 13.50
CA ALA A 249 7.68 7.48 13.78
C ALA A 249 8.33 7.83 15.14
N ALA A 250 8.08 7.03 16.20
CA ALA A 250 8.71 7.20 17.50
C ALA A 250 10.24 6.99 17.46
N ALA A 251 10.73 6.18 16.54
CA ALA A 251 12.14 5.96 16.30
C ALA A 251 12.78 7.03 15.39
N GLY A 252 11.99 8.01 14.92
CA GLY A 252 12.46 9.07 14.02
C GLY A 252 12.64 8.63 12.56
N TRP A 253 12.01 7.53 12.17
CA TRP A 253 12.01 7.12 10.77
C TRP A 253 10.96 7.87 9.97
N ASP A 254 11.28 8.13 8.70
CA ASP A 254 10.29 8.56 7.72
C ASP A 254 9.40 7.38 7.31
N ILE A 255 8.18 7.68 6.88
CA ILE A 255 7.23 6.64 6.47
C ILE A 255 6.66 7.00 5.10
N GLN A 256 6.77 6.03 4.19
CA GLN A 256 6.15 6.06 2.87
C GLN A 256 5.05 5.01 2.82
N CYS A 257 3.82 5.43 2.55
CA CYS A 257 2.75 4.48 2.31
C CYS A 257 2.70 4.06 0.83
N ALA A 258 2.48 2.77 0.58
CA ALA A 258 2.34 2.23 -0.75
C ALA A 258 1.06 1.39 -0.88
N GLY A 259 0.35 1.54 -1.99
CA GLY A 259 -0.87 0.80 -2.30
C GLY A 259 -0.61 -0.38 -3.25
N GLY A 260 -1.40 -1.44 -3.09
CA GLY A 260 -1.36 -2.61 -3.97
C GLY A 260 -2.10 -2.42 -5.30
N HIS A 261 -1.88 -3.36 -6.20
CA HIS A 261 -2.64 -3.51 -7.44
C HIS A 261 -3.93 -4.29 -7.17
N GLY A 262 -5.01 -3.58 -6.85
CA GLY A 262 -6.30 -4.19 -6.59
C GLY A 262 -7.45 -3.48 -7.34
N ALA A 263 -8.67 -3.75 -6.90
CA ALA A 263 -9.88 -3.17 -7.45
C ALA A 263 -10.19 -1.76 -6.89
N GLY A 264 -9.43 -1.29 -5.89
CA GLY A 264 -9.44 0.08 -5.41
C GLY A 264 -9.63 0.26 -3.90
N LEU A 265 -10.19 -0.71 -3.18
CA LEU A 265 -10.43 -0.61 -1.74
C LEU A 265 -9.13 -0.60 -0.94
N ALA A 266 -8.18 -1.48 -1.26
CA ALA A 266 -6.87 -1.50 -0.63
C ALA A 266 -6.12 -0.16 -0.80
N ARG A 267 -6.30 0.52 -1.97
CA ARG A 267 -5.76 1.86 -2.18
C ARG A 267 -6.44 2.91 -1.31
N ALA A 268 -7.77 2.84 -1.16
CA ALA A 268 -8.50 3.75 -0.28
C ALA A 268 -8.02 3.63 1.17
N ALA A 269 -7.83 2.40 1.66
CA ALA A 269 -7.25 2.16 2.98
C ALA A 269 -5.81 2.68 3.09
N THR A 270 -4.99 2.50 2.03
CA THR A 270 -3.63 3.05 2.00
C THR A 270 -3.63 4.58 2.09
N VAL A 271 -4.52 5.26 1.36
CA VAL A 271 -4.65 6.73 1.45
C VAL A 271 -5.08 7.18 2.85
N ALA A 272 -6.00 6.44 3.48
CA ALA A 272 -6.38 6.71 4.86
C ALA A 272 -5.18 6.59 5.81
N VAL A 273 -4.40 5.51 5.72
CA VAL A 273 -3.19 5.33 6.55
C VAL A 273 -2.12 6.37 6.24
N ALA A 274 -1.92 6.72 4.96
CA ALA A 274 -0.97 7.76 4.55
C ALA A 274 -1.32 9.17 5.08
N SER A 275 -2.57 9.38 5.53
CA SER A 275 -2.96 10.64 6.17
C SER A 275 -2.47 10.80 7.61
N LEU A 276 -1.88 9.76 8.22
CA LEU A 276 -1.29 9.82 9.55
C LEU A 276 -0.12 10.81 9.60
N PRO A 277 0.11 11.49 10.76
CA PRO A 277 1.11 12.55 10.87
C PRO A 277 2.53 12.11 10.52
N GLY A 278 2.90 10.88 10.86
CA GLY A 278 4.24 10.32 10.62
C GLY A 278 4.55 9.93 9.18
N CYS A 279 3.55 9.93 8.27
CA CYS A 279 3.75 9.61 6.85
C CYS A 279 4.33 10.83 6.12
N THR A 280 5.65 10.98 6.16
CA THR A 280 6.38 12.17 5.70
C THR A 280 6.74 12.13 4.22
N LEU A 281 6.88 10.94 3.64
CA LEU A 281 7.25 10.74 2.24
C LEU A 281 6.04 10.61 1.32
N PRO A 282 6.21 10.87 0.01
CA PRO A 282 5.14 10.77 -0.96
C PRO A 282 4.53 9.37 -1.06
N CYS A 283 3.21 9.31 -1.17
CA CYS A 283 2.47 8.05 -1.23
C CYS A 283 2.54 7.40 -2.62
N ASP A 284 2.82 6.09 -2.69
CA ASP A 284 2.82 5.32 -3.94
C ASP A 284 1.43 4.70 -4.17
N VAL A 285 0.49 5.50 -4.65
CA VAL A 285 -0.83 5.06 -5.13
C VAL A 285 -1.09 5.62 -6.52
N THR A 286 -0.18 5.35 -7.44
CA THR A 286 -0.28 5.79 -8.83
C THR A 286 -1.58 5.33 -9.49
N GLN A 287 -2.02 6.06 -10.53
CA GLN A 287 -3.31 5.80 -11.17
C GLN A 287 -3.41 4.36 -11.71
N PRO A 288 -4.39 3.58 -11.24
CA PRO A 288 -4.61 2.24 -11.75
C PRO A 288 -5.33 2.27 -13.09
N PRO A 289 -5.23 1.18 -13.88
CA PRO A 289 -6.08 1.01 -15.06
C PRO A 289 -7.57 1.11 -14.69
N ARG A 290 -8.29 2.02 -15.33
CA ARG A 290 -9.71 2.28 -15.02
C ARG A 290 -10.61 1.05 -15.14
N GLN A 291 -10.29 0.15 -16.08
CA GLN A 291 -11.06 -1.09 -16.29
C GLN A 291 -11.05 -2.04 -15.10
N ASN A 292 -10.08 -1.91 -14.20
CA ASN A 292 -9.93 -2.79 -13.04
C ASN A 292 -10.56 -2.21 -11.76
N GLN A 293 -11.06 -0.96 -11.80
CA GLN A 293 -11.53 -0.27 -10.62
C GLN A 293 -13.03 -0.41 -10.42
N ILE A 294 -13.42 -0.67 -9.17
CA ILE A 294 -14.82 -0.76 -8.74
C ILE A 294 -15.21 0.38 -7.79
N VAL A 295 -14.26 1.19 -7.34
CA VAL A 295 -14.52 2.32 -6.42
C VAL A 295 -14.80 3.60 -7.19
N LYS A 296 -15.68 4.44 -6.66
CA LYS A 296 -16.06 5.75 -7.21
C LYS A 296 -16.04 6.82 -6.11
N PRO A 297 -15.28 7.93 -6.30
CA PRO A 297 -14.31 8.17 -7.38
C PRO A 297 -13.13 7.18 -7.34
N ILE A 298 -12.40 7.04 -8.45
CA ILE A 298 -11.21 6.18 -8.50
C ILE A 298 -10.12 6.77 -7.60
N VAL A 299 -9.50 5.93 -6.78
CA VAL A 299 -8.37 6.34 -5.92
C VAL A 299 -7.11 6.49 -6.78
N GLY A 300 -6.51 7.66 -6.75
CA GLY A 300 -5.27 7.96 -7.48
C GLY A 300 -4.85 9.41 -7.36
N ALA A 301 -3.69 9.73 -7.91
CA ALA A 301 -3.16 11.08 -7.93
C ALA A 301 -3.70 11.89 -9.13
N ASN A 302 -3.87 13.18 -8.91
CA ASN A 302 -4.11 14.16 -9.95
C ASN A 302 -3.03 15.25 -9.82
N ALA A 303 -2.26 15.46 -10.88
CA ALA A 303 -1.13 16.40 -10.89
C ALA A 303 -0.17 16.18 -9.68
N GLY A 304 0.17 14.93 -9.38
CA GLY A 304 1.07 14.59 -8.28
C GLY A 304 0.45 14.70 -6.87
N VAL A 305 -0.86 14.95 -6.74
CA VAL A 305 -1.55 15.11 -5.45
C VAL A 305 -2.70 14.11 -5.32
N ILE A 306 -2.82 13.50 -4.15
CA ILE A 306 -3.91 12.58 -3.78
C ILE A 306 -4.79 13.28 -2.74
N ALA A 307 -6.09 13.36 -3.00
CA ALA A 307 -7.05 13.84 -2.01
C ALA A 307 -7.35 12.74 -0.98
N VAL A 308 -7.34 13.08 0.31
CA VAL A 308 -7.81 12.19 1.37
C VAL A 308 -9.33 12.33 1.45
N PRO A 309 -10.13 11.23 1.36
CA PRO A 309 -11.58 11.31 1.39
C PRO A 309 -12.06 11.58 2.83
N LEU A 310 -12.45 12.82 3.12
CA LEU A 310 -12.91 13.28 4.44
C LEU A 310 -14.39 13.67 4.46
N THR A 311 -15.07 13.62 3.30
CA THR A 311 -16.47 14.05 3.17
C THR A 311 -17.49 12.90 3.25
N GLN A 312 -16.99 11.66 3.16
CA GLN A 312 -17.82 10.46 3.22
C GLN A 312 -17.29 9.54 4.32
N SER A 313 -18.22 8.89 5.04
CA SER A 313 -17.87 7.90 6.06
C SER A 313 -17.27 6.64 5.45
N GLY A 314 -16.59 5.86 6.27
CA GLY A 314 -15.93 4.63 5.83
C GLY A 314 -14.65 4.93 5.04
N LEU A 315 -14.38 4.09 4.06
CA LEU A 315 -13.28 4.27 3.10
C LEU A 315 -13.44 5.48 2.19
N GLY A 316 -14.60 6.17 2.24
CA GLY A 316 -14.87 7.39 1.49
C GLY A 316 -15.13 7.19 -0.01
N HIS A 317 -15.56 6.00 -0.40
CA HIS A 317 -15.85 5.64 -1.79
C HIS A 317 -17.12 4.80 -1.91
N ASP A 318 -17.86 5.00 -3.00
CA ASP A 318 -18.95 4.12 -3.41
C ASP A 318 -18.42 2.93 -4.20
N ILE A 319 -19.12 1.79 -4.11
CA ILE A 319 -18.75 0.56 -4.81
C ILE A 319 -19.68 0.35 -6.00
N ASP A 320 -19.10 0.16 -7.19
CA ASP A 320 -19.84 -0.27 -8.38
C ASP A 320 -20.06 -1.80 -8.32
N GLU A 321 -21.10 -2.21 -7.58
CA GLU A 321 -21.42 -3.64 -7.41
C GLU A 321 -21.80 -4.33 -8.73
N VAL A 322 -22.40 -3.60 -9.68
CA VAL A 322 -22.72 -4.15 -11.02
C VAL A 322 -21.42 -4.52 -11.75
N ARG A 323 -20.45 -3.63 -11.69
CA ARG A 323 -19.13 -3.89 -12.28
C ARG A 323 -18.38 -4.98 -11.53
N LEU A 324 -18.42 -4.99 -10.20
CA LEU A 324 -17.81 -6.02 -9.37
C LEU A 324 -18.31 -7.42 -9.79
N ARG A 325 -19.62 -7.60 -9.88
CA ARG A 325 -20.23 -8.88 -10.27
C ARG A 325 -19.85 -9.33 -11.68
N ARG A 326 -19.58 -8.39 -12.61
CA ARG A 326 -19.06 -8.73 -13.96
C ARG A 326 -17.59 -9.15 -13.95
N LEU A 327 -16.78 -8.59 -13.07
CA LEU A 327 -15.35 -8.90 -12.95
C LEU A 327 -15.09 -10.16 -12.14
N ALA A 328 -15.98 -10.52 -11.22
CA ALA A 328 -15.86 -11.67 -10.36
C ALA A 328 -15.81 -12.96 -11.17
N LYS A 329 -14.84 -13.82 -10.82
CA LYS A 329 -14.70 -15.17 -11.37
C LYS A 329 -15.46 -16.18 -10.52
N GLU A 330 -15.48 -15.96 -9.24
CA GLU A 330 -16.15 -16.76 -8.23
C GLU A 330 -16.72 -15.85 -7.16
N SER A 331 -17.81 -16.24 -6.54
CA SER A 331 -18.36 -15.59 -5.35
C SER A 331 -19.07 -16.62 -4.47
N PHE A 332 -19.04 -16.39 -3.17
CA PHE A 332 -19.92 -17.11 -2.24
C PHE A 332 -20.63 -16.12 -1.31
N HIS A 333 -21.65 -16.62 -0.65
CA HIS A 333 -22.53 -15.88 0.25
C HIS A 333 -22.83 -16.75 1.47
N ALA A 334 -22.67 -16.19 2.66
CA ALA A 334 -22.96 -16.85 3.92
C ALA A 334 -23.82 -15.96 4.84
#